data_f02912300fe9a7a79fb52989e55313f8
#
_entry.id   f02912300fe9a7a79fb52989e55313f8
#
_cell.length_a   1.000
_cell.length_b   1.000
_cell.length_c   1.000
_cell.angle_alpha   90.00
_cell.angle_beta   90.00
_cell.angle_gamma   90.00
#
_symmetry.space_group_name_H-M   'P 1'
#
loop_
_entity.id
_entity.type
_entity.pdbx_description
1 polymer ?
#
loop_
_entity_poly.entity_id
_entity_poly.type
_entity_poly.pdbx_seq_one_letter_code
_entity_poly.pdbx_strand_id
1 'polypeptide(L)'
;DDGVGEDAPGSMPHAEMELEEFAAAIPDGQLDFIVFEACLMAGVEVAYVLRGKTDYILSSAAEIVSPGFTPIYPSALRYLFDTSRSVEASLAAFGESYMSHVNKLSGDSRSATLSLVATKELDLLAARTRELLAGLSHRPDIISDLQHFDRPGSYGDSPAVARYFDLGDWARRIGAQEQYTVFEEQLKRIVRMKASTERFLPSQNGFEIRNHSGLTTYAERSELPALNAYYRTTAWYKAILGNN
;
A
#
# COMPACT_ATOMS: atom_id res chain seq x y z
N ASP A 1 -2.08 -10.34 8.11
CA ASP A 1 -3.22 -9.51 8.51
C ASP A 1 -3.86 -8.95 7.24
N ASP A 2 -5.00 -9.53 6.84
CA ASP A 2 -5.74 -9.12 5.64
C ASP A 2 -6.97 -8.27 6.00
N GLY A 3 -7.16 -7.96 7.30
CA GLY A 3 -8.32 -7.27 7.84
C GLY A 3 -8.03 -5.96 8.54
N VAL A 4 -9.08 -5.23 8.87
CA VAL A 4 -9.05 -3.96 9.60
C VAL A 4 -9.66 -4.16 10.99
N GLY A 5 -8.82 -4.00 12.02
CA GLY A 5 -9.19 -4.11 13.42
C GLY A 5 -9.18 -5.54 13.95
N GLU A 6 -8.90 -5.69 15.23
CA GLU A 6 -8.98 -6.93 15.99
C GLU A 6 -10.02 -6.80 17.09
N ASP A 7 -10.82 -7.84 17.30
CA ASP A 7 -11.67 -7.93 18.47
C ASP A 7 -10.84 -8.17 19.75
N ALA A 8 -11.30 -7.61 20.87
CA ALA A 8 -10.61 -7.72 22.14
C ALA A 8 -10.40 -9.18 22.58
N PRO A 9 -9.24 -9.53 23.12
CA PRO A 9 -8.92 -10.90 23.52
C PRO A 9 -9.82 -11.39 24.65
N GLY A 10 -10.48 -12.51 24.45
CA GLY A 10 -11.15 -13.12 25.59
C GLY A 10 -12.05 -14.32 25.38
N SER A 11 -12.57 -14.67 24.20
CA SER A 11 -13.40 -15.89 24.07
C SER A 11 -13.89 -16.24 22.66
N MET A 12 -13.51 -15.50 21.63
CA MET A 12 -13.82 -15.84 20.24
C MET A 12 -12.55 -15.94 19.39
N PRO A 13 -12.51 -16.72 18.31
CA PRO A 13 -11.42 -16.59 17.35
C PRO A 13 -11.34 -15.12 16.92
N HIS A 14 -10.12 -14.59 16.80
CA HIS A 14 -9.87 -13.23 16.34
C HIS A 14 -10.70 -13.00 15.07
N ALA A 15 -11.67 -12.11 15.14
CA ALA A 15 -12.47 -11.72 13.99
C ALA A 15 -11.86 -10.42 13.45
N GLU A 16 -11.17 -10.52 12.33
CA GLU A 16 -10.73 -9.38 11.56
C GLU A 16 -11.79 -9.05 10.51
N MET A 17 -12.00 -7.78 10.26
CA MET A 17 -12.91 -7.35 9.21
C MET A 17 -12.18 -7.43 7.86
N GLU A 18 -12.71 -8.22 6.95
CA GLU A 18 -12.20 -8.29 5.58
C GLU A 18 -12.27 -6.92 4.90
N LEU A 19 -11.32 -6.63 4.01
CA LEU A 19 -11.21 -5.34 3.34
C LEU A 19 -12.47 -5.00 2.52
N GLU A 20 -13.07 -5.99 1.88
CA GLU A 20 -14.32 -5.85 1.14
C GLU A 20 -15.51 -5.51 2.05
N GLU A 21 -15.55 -6.09 3.24
CA GLU A 21 -16.58 -5.78 4.25
C GLU A 21 -16.41 -4.36 4.78
N PHE A 22 -15.17 -3.95 5.07
CA PHE A 22 -14.85 -2.56 5.43
C PHE A 22 -15.30 -1.59 4.34
N ALA A 23 -14.95 -1.87 3.09
CA ALA A 23 -15.38 -1.04 1.96
C ALA A 23 -16.91 -1.03 1.79
N ALA A 24 -17.58 -2.16 1.98
CA ALA A 24 -19.04 -2.25 1.88
C ALA A 24 -19.76 -1.46 2.98
N ALA A 25 -19.17 -1.31 4.15
CA ALA A 25 -19.71 -0.51 5.25
C ALA A 25 -19.65 1.01 4.97
N ILE A 26 -18.83 1.46 4.04
CA ILE A 26 -18.69 2.87 3.66
C ILE A 26 -19.58 3.15 2.44
N PRO A 27 -20.56 4.08 2.51
CA PRO A 27 -21.32 4.49 1.33
C PRO A 27 -20.43 5.12 0.26
N ASP A 28 -20.83 5.00 -1.01
CA ASP A 28 -20.07 5.56 -2.12
C ASP A 28 -19.98 7.08 -2.04
N GLY A 29 -18.77 7.62 -2.29
CA GLY A 29 -18.52 9.06 -2.36
C GLY A 29 -18.75 9.84 -1.07
N GLN A 30 -18.74 9.17 0.08
CA GLN A 30 -19.01 9.84 1.37
C GLN A 30 -17.75 10.41 2.04
N LEU A 31 -16.57 9.89 1.72
CA LEU A 31 -15.34 10.32 2.36
C LEU A 31 -14.46 11.12 1.40
N ASP A 32 -14.00 12.28 1.83
CA ASP A 32 -12.95 13.01 1.13
C ASP A 32 -11.62 12.28 1.21
N PHE A 33 -11.34 11.63 2.35
CA PHE A 33 -10.10 10.88 2.55
C PHE A 33 -10.22 9.79 3.63
N ILE A 34 -9.27 8.85 3.57
CA ILE A 34 -8.98 7.88 4.62
C ILE A 34 -7.49 8.00 4.98
N VAL A 35 -7.18 8.06 6.28
CA VAL A 35 -5.82 7.96 6.81
C VAL A 35 -5.71 6.65 7.56
N PHE A 36 -4.87 5.75 7.08
CA PHE A 36 -4.58 4.49 7.77
C PHE A 36 -3.36 4.65 8.68
N GLU A 37 -3.58 4.57 9.99
CA GLU A 37 -2.53 4.33 10.96
C GLU A 37 -2.42 2.82 11.21
N ALA A 38 -2.25 2.07 10.12
CA ALA A 38 -2.14 0.62 10.10
C ALA A 38 -1.02 0.19 9.15
N CYS A 39 -0.41 -0.96 9.44
CA CYS A 39 0.68 -1.52 8.68
C CYS A 39 0.22 -1.97 7.28
N LEU A 40 1.09 -1.83 6.26
CA LEU A 40 0.95 -2.46 4.93
C LEU A 40 -0.30 -2.03 4.12
N MET A 41 -0.95 -0.91 4.48
CA MET A 41 -2.20 -0.46 3.86
C MET A 41 -2.00 0.32 2.54
N ALA A 42 -0.77 0.48 2.04
CA ALA A 42 -0.55 1.08 0.72
C ALA A 42 -0.60 0.05 -0.44
N GLY A 43 -1.34 -1.03 -0.28
CA GLY A 43 -1.61 -1.98 -1.36
C GLY A 43 -2.49 -1.36 -2.45
N VAL A 44 -2.18 -1.62 -3.73
CA VAL A 44 -3.06 -1.22 -4.82
C VAL A 44 -4.41 -1.94 -4.75
N GLU A 45 -4.44 -3.14 -4.18
CA GLU A 45 -5.64 -3.92 -3.88
C GLU A 45 -6.54 -3.15 -2.91
N VAL A 46 -5.95 -2.60 -1.83
CA VAL A 46 -6.64 -1.75 -0.83
C VAL A 46 -7.19 -0.48 -1.49
N ALA A 47 -6.33 0.24 -2.22
CA ALA A 47 -6.73 1.47 -2.89
C ALA A 47 -7.84 1.22 -3.92
N TYR A 48 -7.78 0.11 -4.65
CA TYR A 48 -8.72 -0.21 -5.70
C TYR A 48 -10.11 -0.58 -5.15
N VAL A 49 -10.20 -1.31 -4.06
CA VAL A 49 -11.49 -1.63 -3.44
C VAL A 49 -12.16 -0.38 -2.85
N LEU A 50 -11.36 0.58 -2.37
CA LEU A 50 -11.83 1.82 -1.75
C LEU A 50 -12.06 2.97 -2.75
N ARG A 51 -11.77 2.79 -4.07
CA ARG A 51 -11.77 3.87 -5.06
C ARG A 51 -13.10 4.61 -5.26
N GLY A 52 -14.21 3.94 -4.95
CA GLY A 52 -15.55 4.55 -4.99
C GLY A 52 -16.01 5.13 -3.66
N LYS A 53 -15.23 4.96 -2.59
CA LYS A 53 -15.59 5.32 -1.22
C LYS A 53 -14.96 6.64 -0.77
N THR A 54 -13.76 6.92 -1.26
CA THR A 54 -12.96 8.07 -0.84
C THR A 54 -12.16 8.65 -2.02
N ASP A 55 -11.87 9.94 -1.97
CA ASP A 55 -11.06 10.63 -2.99
C ASP A 55 -9.56 10.43 -2.79
N TYR A 56 -9.11 10.28 -1.53
CA TYR A 56 -7.69 10.15 -1.18
C TYR A 56 -7.47 9.10 -0.09
N ILE A 57 -6.32 8.42 -0.17
CA ILE A 57 -5.85 7.50 0.87
C ILE A 57 -4.42 7.89 1.24
N LEU A 58 -4.18 8.09 2.55
CA LEU A 58 -2.85 8.25 3.12
C LEU A 58 -2.51 6.97 3.90
N SER A 59 -1.46 6.26 3.50
CA SER A 59 -1.14 4.94 4.04
C SER A 59 0.35 4.61 3.94
N SER A 60 0.78 3.57 4.63
CA SER A 60 2.15 3.07 4.63
C SER A 60 2.29 1.78 3.82
N ALA A 61 3.35 1.69 3.02
CA ALA A 61 3.73 0.47 2.29
C ALA A 61 4.34 -0.59 3.23
N ALA A 62 5.01 -0.15 4.31
CA ALA A 62 5.58 -1.00 5.34
C ALA A 62 4.74 -0.92 6.63
N GLU A 63 5.25 -1.52 7.70
CA GLU A 63 4.66 -1.37 9.03
C GLU A 63 4.69 0.09 9.49
N ILE A 64 3.76 0.48 10.37
CA ILE A 64 3.85 1.73 11.12
C ILE A 64 4.50 1.42 12.45
N VAL A 65 5.75 1.88 12.62
CA VAL A 65 6.51 1.66 13.84
C VAL A 65 5.93 2.49 14.97
N SER A 66 5.65 1.83 16.11
CA SER A 66 5.15 2.50 17.31
C SER A 66 6.07 3.66 17.73
N PRO A 67 5.52 4.81 18.15
CA PRO A 67 4.13 5.12 18.47
C PRO A 67 3.30 5.68 17.29
N GLY A 68 3.64 5.41 16.05
CA GLY A 68 2.89 5.81 14.86
C GLY A 68 2.79 7.33 14.70
N PHE A 69 1.60 7.85 14.42
CA PHE A 69 1.33 9.28 14.24
C PHE A 69 1.16 10.04 15.56
N THR A 70 1.07 9.34 16.69
CA THR A 70 0.82 9.95 18.01
C THR A 70 1.71 11.17 18.30
N PRO A 71 3.03 11.15 18.02
CA PRO A 71 3.91 12.29 18.34
C PRO A 71 3.59 13.57 17.56
N ILE A 72 2.93 13.46 16.41
CA ILE A 72 2.60 14.61 15.56
C ILE A 72 1.17 15.11 15.74
N TYR A 73 0.27 14.37 16.38
CA TYR A 73 -1.10 14.78 16.58
C TYR A 73 -1.26 16.18 17.19
N PRO A 74 -0.52 16.58 18.24
CA PRO A 74 -0.68 17.91 18.83
C PRO A 74 -0.44 19.07 17.86
N SER A 75 0.36 18.86 16.81
CA SER A 75 0.75 19.91 15.86
C SER A 75 0.13 19.72 14.47
N ALA A 76 -0.07 18.49 14.03
CA ALA A 76 -0.42 18.17 12.63
C ALA A 76 -1.87 17.75 12.43
N LEU A 77 -2.58 17.25 13.47
CA LEU A 77 -3.97 16.82 13.34
C LEU A 77 -4.88 17.94 12.81
N ARG A 78 -4.57 19.20 13.14
CA ARG A 78 -5.31 20.38 12.65
C ARG A 78 -5.35 20.47 11.12
N TYR A 79 -4.36 19.94 10.40
CA TYR A 79 -4.34 19.98 8.93
C TYR A 79 -5.51 19.19 8.35
N LEU A 80 -5.91 18.08 8.97
CA LEU A 80 -7.02 17.24 8.50
C LEU A 80 -8.39 17.92 8.61
N PHE A 81 -8.47 19.02 9.39
CA PHE A 81 -9.70 19.80 9.59
C PHE A 81 -9.60 21.23 9.02
N ASP A 82 -8.53 21.55 8.29
CA ASP A 82 -8.28 22.87 7.72
C ASP A 82 -9.03 23.02 6.39
N THR A 83 -10.23 23.59 6.44
CA THR A 83 -11.07 23.84 5.26
C THR A 83 -10.57 24.98 4.36
N SER A 84 -9.52 25.69 4.75
CA SER A 84 -8.89 26.73 3.92
C SER A 84 -7.94 26.17 2.87
N ARG A 85 -7.61 24.87 2.95
CA ARG A 85 -6.74 24.15 2.04
C ARG A 85 -7.52 23.12 1.23
N SER A 86 -6.94 22.68 0.11
CA SER A 86 -7.44 21.46 -0.53
C SER A 86 -7.16 20.24 0.35
N VAL A 87 -8.01 19.22 0.24
CA VAL A 87 -7.83 17.95 0.94
C VAL A 87 -6.44 17.35 0.67
N GLU A 88 -6.01 17.38 -0.59
CA GLU A 88 -4.67 16.91 -0.98
C GLU A 88 -3.54 17.66 -0.25
N ALA A 89 -3.61 19.00 -0.20
CA ALA A 89 -2.61 19.81 0.49
C ALA A 89 -2.61 19.59 2.02
N SER A 90 -3.77 19.32 2.61
CA SER A 90 -3.92 19.01 4.03
C SER A 90 -3.30 17.67 4.38
N LEU A 91 -3.57 16.64 3.59
CA LEU A 91 -3.01 15.31 3.77
C LEU A 91 -1.50 15.29 3.52
N ALA A 92 -1.02 16.02 2.52
CA ALA A 92 0.41 16.17 2.27
C ALA A 92 1.12 16.82 3.46
N ALA A 93 0.57 17.92 4.01
CA ALA A 93 1.15 18.59 5.17
C ALA A 93 1.16 17.70 6.43
N PHE A 94 0.12 16.88 6.63
CA PHE A 94 0.10 15.87 7.69
C PHE A 94 1.20 14.83 7.50
N GLY A 95 1.30 14.24 6.30
CA GLY A 95 2.32 13.24 5.96
C GLY A 95 3.75 13.78 6.06
N GLU A 96 4.00 15.01 5.57
CA GLU A 96 5.29 15.69 5.70
C GLU A 96 5.67 15.91 7.17
N SER A 97 4.70 16.23 8.04
CA SER A 97 4.93 16.38 9.47
C SER A 97 5.38 15.06 10.10
N TYR A 98 4.75 13.93 9.72
CA TYR A 98 5.17 12.61 10.17
C TYR A 98 6.58 12.26 9.69
N MET A 99 6.86 12.39 8.41
CA MET A 99 8.19 12.09 7.86
C MET A 99 9.28 13.01 8.44
N SER A 100 8.96 14.28 8.66
CA SER A 100 9.87 15.21 9.36
C SER A 100 10.16 14.80 10.80
N HIS A 101 9.17 14.25 11.51
CA HIS A 101 9.37 13.69 12.84
C HIS A 101 10.28 12.45 12.79
N VAL A 102 9.94 11.45 11.97
CA VAL A 102 10.70 10.21 11.85
C VAL A 102 12.15 10.45 11.43
N ASN A 103 12.40 11.38 10.52
CA ASN A 103 13.75 11.71 10.05
C ASN A 103 14.67 12.32 11.12
N LYS A 104 14.11 12.77 12.26
CA LYS A 104 14.91 13.25 13.43
C LYS A 104 15.28 12.10 14.38
N LEU A 105 14.68 10.93 14.21
CA LEU A 105 14.96 9.75 15.02
C LEU A 105 16.19 9.00 14.49
N SER A 106 16.59 7.95 15.18
CA SER A 106 17.74 7.11 14.84
C SER A 106 17.44 5.61 15.03
N GLY A 107 18.29 4.75 14.47
CA GLY A 107 18.13 3.30 14.58
C GLY A 107 16.79 2.84 14.01
N ASP A 108 16.18 1.84 14.63
CA ASP A 108 14.91 1.27 14.20
C ASP A 108 13.73 2.25 14.24
N SER A 109 13.76 3.23 15.15
CA SER A 109 12.73 4.27 15.22
C SER A 109 12.75 5.20 14.01
N ARG A 110 13.85 5.27 13.25
CA ARG A 110 13.92 5.98 11.97
C ARG A 110 13.53 5.04 10.81
N SER A 111 12.31 4.55 10.86
CA SER A 111 11.76 3.60 9.88
C SER A 111 10.33 4.01 9.53
N ALA A 112 10.12 4.44 8.28
CA ALA A 112 8.81 4.80 7.79
C ALA A 112 8.74 4.77 6.26
N THR A 113 7.55 4.47 5.77
CA THR A 113 7.06 4.77 4.42
C THR A 113 5.73 5.49 4.54
N LEU A 114 5.42 6.38 3.62
CA LEU A 114 4.11 7.02 3.56
C LEU A 114 3.80 7.42 2.12
N SER A 115 2.55 7.23 1.71
CA SER A 115 2.06 7.58 0.39
C SER A 115 0.67 8.20 0.46
N LEU A 116 0.46 9.25 -0.33
CA LEU A 116 -0.83 9.85 -0.57
C LEU A 116 -1.28 9.47 -1.99
N VAL A 117 -2.39 8.77 -2.08
CA VAL A 117 -2.95 8.24 -3.33
C VAL A 117 -4.30 8.87 -3.62
N ALA A 118 -4.46 9.42 -4.83
CA ALA A 118 -5.76 9.85 -5.35
C ALA A 118 -6.46 8.66 -6.02
N THR A 119 -7.69 8.36 -5.63
CA THR A 119 -8.38 7.12 -6.02
C THR A 119 -9.11 7.20 -7.36
N LYS A 120 -9.48 8.40 -7.81
CA LYS A 120 -10.36 8.63 -8.98
C LYS A 120 -9.87 8.03 -10.29
N GLU A 121 -8.56 7.88 -10.47
CA GLU A 121 -7.97 7.37 -11.71
C GLU A 121 -7.42 5.94 -11.58
N LEU A 122 -7.78 5.19 -10.54
CA LEU A 122 -7.32 3.82 -10.32
C LEU A 122 -7.85 2.85 -11.39
N ASP A 123 -9.04 3.08 -11.96
CA ASP A 123 -9.53 2.26 -13.07
C ASP A 123 -8.65 2.43 -14.33
N LEU A 124 -8.11 3.63 -14.55
CA LEU A 124 -7.15 3.84 -15.63
C LEU A 124 -5.81 3.15 -15.32
N LEU A 125 -5.34 3.18 -14.07
CA LEU A 125 -4.16 2.41 -13.68
C LEU A 125 -4.36 0.90 -13.91
N ALA A 126 -5.54 0.36 -13.58
CA ALA A 126 -5.86 -1.04 -13.84
C ALA A 126 -5.85 -1.35 -15.35
N ALA A 127 -6.37 -0.46 -16.19
CA ALA A 127 -6.31 -0.60 -17.64
C ALA A 127 -4.84 -0.61 -18.15
N ARG A 128 -3.99 0.29 -17.66
CA ARG A 128 -2.56 0.31 -18.02
C ARG A 128 -1.81 -0.93 -17.54
N THR A 129 -2.16 -1.43 -16.36
CA THR A 129 -1.60 -2.70 -15.85
C THR A 129 -2.02 -3.87 -16.71
N ARG A 130 -3.27 -3.91 -17.19
CA ARG A 130 -3.76 -4.95 -18.13
C ARG A 130 -3.00 -4.92 -19.44
N GLU A 131 -2.77 -3.74 -20.02
CA GLU A 131 -1.97 -3.55 -21.24
C GLU A 131 -0.53 -4.05 -21.05
N LEU A 132 0.07 -3.76 -19.91
CA LEU A 132 1.40 -4.22 -19.53
C LEU A 132 1.46 -5.74 -19.42
N LEU A 133 0.42 -6.39 -18.88
CA LEU A 133 0.32 -7.84 -18.72
C LEU A 133 0.00 -8.56 -20.04
N ALA A 134 -0.74 -7.94 -20.95
CA ALA A 134 -1.16 -8.55 -22.22
C ALA A 134 0.01 -8.88 -23.15
N GLY A 135 1.14 -8.18 -23.02
CA GLY A 135 2.37 -8.44 -23.77
C GLY A 135 3.18 -9.64 -23.28
N LEU A 136 2.78 -10.27 -22.17
CA LEU A 136 3.55 -11.35 -21.57
C LEU A 136 3.10 -12.71 -22.07
N SER A 137 3.98 -13.41 -22.80
CA SER A 137 3.78 -14.82 -23.16
C SER A 137 4.04 -15.78 -21.98
N HIS A 138 4.78 -15.34 -20.97
CA HIS A 138 5.09 -16.07 -19.75
C HIS A 138 5.36 -15.05 -18.63
N ARG A 139 4.85 -15.29 -17.42
CA ARG A 139 5.21 -14.47 -16.26
C ARG A 139 6.57 -14.91 -15.74
N PRO A 140 7.62 -14.09 -15.86
CA PRO A 140 8.92 -14.46 -15.37
C PRO A 140 8.89 -14.60 -13.84
N ASP A 141 9.67 -15.52 -13.30
CA ASP A 141 9.97 -15.57 -11.86
C ASP A 141 10.97 -14.46 -11.53
N ILE A 142 10.44 -13.25 -11.34
CA ILE A 142 11.22 -12.03 -11.10
C ILE A 142 11.22 -11.60 -9.63
N ILE A 143 10.58 -12.41 -8.78
CA ILE A 143 10.22 -12.01 -7.41
C ILE A 143 11.44 -11.85 -6.52
N SER A 144 12.53 -12.58 -6.79
CA SER A 144 13.72 -12.63 -5.92
C SER A 144 14.41 -11.27 -5.69
N ASP A 145 14.32 -10.36 -6.66
CA ASP A 145 15.03 -9.08 -6.63
C ASP A 145 14.11 -7.86 -6.52
N LEU A 146 12.79 -8.07 -6.35
CA LEU A 146 11.84 -6.99 -6.19
C LEU A 146 11.99 -6.33 -4.83
N GLN A 147 11.83 -5.01 -4.80
CA GLN A 147 11.64 -4.30 -3.55
C GLN A 147 10.38 -4.81 -2.86
N HIS A 148 10.51 -5.27 -1.63
CA HIS A 148 9.37 -5.62 -0.76
C HIS A 148 9.35 -4.74 0.48
N PHE A 149 8.20 -4.70 1.16
CA PHE A 149 7.97 -3.84 2.31
C PHE A 149 7.54 -4.59 3.57
N ASP A 150 7.47 -5.90 3.53
CA ASP A 150 7.29 -6.78 4.67
C ASP A 150 8.62 -7.39 5.13
N ARG A 151 8.59 -8.05 6.27
CA ARG A 151 9.75 -8.72 6.90
C ARG A 151 9.47 -10.21 7.03
N PRO A 152 9.72 -11.01 5.96
CA PRO A 152 9.39 -12.42 5.95
C PRO A 152 9.97 -13.18 7.15
N GLY A 153 9.16 -13.98 7.82
CA GLY A 153 9.52 -14.75 9.01
C GLY A 153 9.52 -14.00 10.33
N SER A 154 9.32 -12.67 10.33
CA SER A 154 9.33 -11.86 11.56
C SER A 154 8.08 -12.06 12.42
N TYR A 155 6.99 -12.58 11.84
CA TYR A 155 5.71 -12.81 12.52
C TYR A 155 5.40 -14.29 12.74
N GLY A 156 6.39 -15.15 12.60
CA GLY A 156 6.18 -16.61 12.69
C GLY A 156 5.45 -17.19 11.48
N ASP A 157 5.29 -16.43 10.42
CA ASP A 157 4.66 -16.86 9.19
C ASP A 157 5.49 -17.94 8.47
N SER A 158 4.78 -18.92 7.91
CA SER A 158 5.38 -20.03 7.15
C SER A 158 4.57 -20.26 5.87
N PRO A 159 5.23 -20.28 4.70
CA PRO A 159 6.65 -20.02 4.48
C PRO A 159 7.04 -18.55 4.68
N ALA A 160 8.28 -18.30 5.12
CA ALA A 160 8.84 -16.98 5.33
C ALA A 160 9.25 -16.34 3.98
N VAL A 161 8.27 -15.86 3.23
CA VAL A 161 8.45 -15.28 1.90
C VAL A 161 7.76 -13.91 1.80
N ALA A 162 8.35 -13.00 1.06
CA ALA A 162 7.79 -11.65 0.86
C ALA A 162 6.45 -11.71 0.11
N ARG A 163 5.55 -10.78 0.46
CA ARG A 163 4.17 -10.68 -0.05
C ARG A 163 3.86 -9.31 -0.64
N TYR A 164 4.45 -8.24 -0.09
CA TYR A 164 4.13 -6.85 -0.43
C TYR A 164 5.26 -6.22 -1.23
N PHE A 165 5.13 -6.25 -2.56
CA PHE A 165 6.16 -5.76 -3.48
C PHE A 165 5.85 -4.35 -3.96
N ASP A 166 6.90 -3.55 -4.25
CA ASP A 166 6.72 -2.26 -4.89
C ASP A 166 6.05 -2.40 -6.26
N LEU A 167 4.92 -1.75 -6.45
CA LEU A 167 4.12 -1.86 -7.68
C LEU A 167 4.88 -1.34 -8.91
N GLY A 168 5.62 -0.24 -8.75
CA GLY A 168 6.40 0.33 -9.85
C GLY A 168 7.60 -0.55 -10.23
N ASP A 169 8.30 -1.11 -9.23
CA ASP A 169 9.42 -2.03 -9.48
C ASP A 169 8.94 -3.33 -10.15
N TRP A 170 7.81 -3.88 -9.67
CA TRP A 170 7.17 -5.03 -10.28
C TRP A 170 6.78 -4.73 -11.74
N ALA A 171 6.08 -3.65 -12.00
CA ALA A 171 5.64 -3.27 -13.35
C ALA A 171 6.84 -3.07 -14.30
N ARG A 172 7.92 -2.45 -13.83
CA ARG A 172 9.15 -2.24 -14.61
C ARG A 172 9.83 -3.55 -14.99
N ARG A 173 9.73 -4.57 -14.14
CA ARG A 173 10.36 -5.87 -14.37
C ARG A 173 9.59 -6.74 -15.35
N ILE A 174 8.27 -6.62 -15.39
CA ILE A 174 7.44 -7.46 -16.23
C ILE A 174 7.11 -6.82 -17.58
N GLY A 175 7.01 -5.50 -17.66
CA GLY A 175 6.55 -4.79 -18.85
C GLY A 175 7.66 -4.53 -19.89
N ALA A 176 7.28 -4.50 -21.17
CA ALA A 176 8.12 -3.89 -22.16
C ALA A 176 8.21 -2.37 -21.91
N GLN A 177 9.33 -1.75 -22.33
CA GLN A 177 9.66 -0.36 -21.99
C GLN A 177 8.55 0.66 -22.34
N GLU A 178 7.88 0.47 -23.46
CA GLU A 178 6.81 1.37 -23.90
C GLU A 178 5.59 1.30 -22.99
N GLN A 179 5.11 0.09 -22.70
CA GLN A 179 3.96 -0.13 -21.80
C GLN A 179 4.28 0.32 -20.38
N TYR A 180 5.51 0.06 -19.90
CA TYR A 180 5.95 0.53 -18.60
C TYR A 180 5.94 2.06 -18.51
N THR A 181 6.39 2.78 -19.54
CA THR A 181 6.39 4.25 -19.54
C THR A 181 4.98 4.81 -19.35
N VAL A 182 4.01 4.28 -20.09
CA VAL A 182 2.60 4.69 -19.98
C VAL A 182 2.00 4.35 -18.60
N PHE A 183 2.33 3.17 -18.08
CA PHE A 183 1.94 2.77 -16.72
C PHE A 183 2.55 3.70 -15.67
N GLU A 184 3.85 3.99 -15.76
CA GLU A 184 4.56 4.85 -14.80
C GLU A 184 4.01 6.27 -14.77
N GLU A 185 3.66 6.82 -15.95
CA GLU A 185 3.01 8.13 -16.03
C GLU A 185 1.67 8.14 -15.29
N GLN A 186 0.87 7.09 -15.44
CA GLN A 186 -0.39 6.97 -14.71
C GLN A 186 -0.18 6.80 -13.21
N LEU A 187 0.79 5.97 -12.81
CA LEU A 187 1.15 5.79 -11.40
C LEU A 187 1.58 7.13 -10.75
N LYS A 188 2.40 7.94 -11.45
CA LYS A 188 2.81 9.28 -11.00
C LYS A 188 1.64 10.26 -10.87
N ARG A 189 0.57 10.08 -11.65
CA ARG A 189 -0.63 10.94 -11.53
C ARG A 189 -1.44 10.64 -10.28
N ILE A 190 -1.56 9.36 -9.90
CA ILE A 190 -2.35 8.98 -8.73
C ILE A 190 -1.56 9.09 -7.43
N VAL A 191 -0.26 8.87 -7.43
CA VAL A 191 0.59 9.03 -6.24
C VAL A 191 0.96 10.50 -6.09
N ARG A 192 0.24 11.22 -5.26
CA ARG A 192 0.38 12.67 -5.04
C ARG A 192 1.56 13.03 -4.13
N MET A 193 1.86 12.15 -3.20
CA MET A 193 3.02 12.25 -2.33
C MET A 193 3.53 10.86 -2.01
N LYS A 194 4.82 10.70 -1.90
CA LYS A 194 5.46 9.51 -1.33
C LYS A 194 6.75 9.90 -0.65
N ALA A 195 7.02 9.29 0.49
CA ALA A 195 8.25 9.47 1.23
C ALA A 195 8.62 8.19 1.97
N SER A 196 9.91 7.95 2.15
CA SER A 196 10.44 6.82 2.91
C SER A 196 11.76 7.17 3.56
N THR A 197 12.12 6.43 4.58
CA THR A 197 13.50 6.37 5.07
C THR A 197 14.33 5.46 4.15
N GLU A 198 15.64 5.55 4.23
CA GLU A 198 16.55 4.72 3.42
C GLU A 198 16.55 3.24 3.84
N ARG A 199 16.31 3.00 5.13
CA ARG A 199 16.27 1.68 5.75
C ARG A 199 15.04 1.57 6.62
N PHE A 200 14.53 0.36 6.70
CA PHE A 200 13.40 0.01 7.57
C PHE A 200 13.83 -1.04 8.58
N LEU A 201 13.67 -0.77 9.89
CA LEU A 201 13.98 -1.64 11.03
C LEU A 201 15.32 -2.37 10.91
N PRO A 202 16.45 -1.66 10.74
CA PRO A 202 17.74 -2.26 10.38
C PRO A 202 18.28 -3.29 11.38
N SER A 203 17.85 -3.25 12.65
CA SER A 203 18.29 -4.23 13.66
C SER A 203 17.29 -5.39 13.86
N GLN A 204 16.14 -5.40 13.14
CA GLN A 204 15.05 -6.34 13.36
C GLN A 204 14.67 -7.12 12.08
N ASN A 205 15.65 -7.67 11.39
CA ASN A 205 15.44 -8.34 10.11
C ASN A 205 14.71 -7.44 9.09
N GLY A 206 15.11 -6.15 9.07
CA GLY A 206 14.54 -5.17 8.16
C GLY A 206 15.18 -5.20 6.78
N PHE A 207 14.96 -4.12 6.01
CA PHE A 207 15.39 -4.04 4.62
C PHE A 207 15.84 -2.62 4.24
N GLU A 208 16.57 -2.52 3.15
CA GLU A 208 16.85 -1.25 2.48
C GLU A 208 15.68 -0.90 1.53
N ILE A 209 15.31 0.38 1.52
CA ILE A 209 14.28 0.88 0.59
C ILE A 209 15.00 1.52 -0.61
N ARG A 210 15.14 0.76 -1.68
CA ARG A 210 15.78 1.20 -2.94
C ARG A 210 14.78 1.76 -3.92
N ASN A 211 13.57 1.22 -3.92
CA ASN A 211 12.45 1.63 -4.73
C ASN A 211 11.23 1.88 -3.85
N HIS A 212 10.56 2.99 -4.04
CA HIS A 212 9.29 3.29 -3.41
C HIS A 212 8.41 4.04 -4.41
N SER A 213 7.55 3.31 -5.09
CA SER A 213 6.64 3.89 -6.09
C SER A 213 5.40 4.55 -5.47
N GLY A 214 5.11 4.24 -4.21
CA GLY A 214 3.98 4.76 -3.45
C GLY A 214 2.84 3.76 -3.27
N LEU A 215 2.85 2.68 -4.02
CA LEU A 215 1.91 1.56 -3.87
C LEU A 215 2.67 0.23 -3.85
N THR A 216 2.13 -0.72 -3.12
CA THR A 216 2.54 -2.13 -3.18
C THR A 216 1.54 -2.95 -3.96
N THR A 217 1.92 -4.17 -4.34
CA THR A 217 1.05 -5.20 -4.91
C THR A 217 1.48 -6.58 -4.45
N TYR A 218 0.55 -7.50 -4.42
CA TYR A 218 0.85 -8.92 -4.28
C TYR A 218 1.32 -9.50 -5.62
N ALA A 219 2.31 -10.37 -5.60
CA ALA A 219 2.71 -11.19 -6.74
C ALA A 219 2.59 -12.67 -6.36
N GLU A 220 1.86 -13.44 -7.18
CA GLU A 220 1.59 -14.86 -6.90
C GLU A 220 2.87 -15.66 -6.69
N ARG A 221 2.86 -16.52 -5.68
CA ARG A 221 3.98 -17.37 -5.26
C ARG A 221 3.56 -18.84 -5.16
N SER A 222 4.39 -19.72 -5.68
CA SER A 222 4.14 -21.18 -5.57
C SER A 222 4.01 -21.66 -4.14
N GLU A 223 4.72 -20.99 -3.21
CA GLU A 223 4.73 -21.29 -1.78
C GLU A 223 3.46 -20.88 -1.04
N LEU A 224 2.62 -20.02 -1.66
CA LEU A 224 1.44 -19.43 -1.04
C LEU A 224 0.14 -19.74 -1.81
N PRO A 225 -0.24 -21.02 -2.00
CA PRO A 225 -1.38 -21.37 -2.84
C PRO A 225 -2.73 -20.83 -2.32
N ALA A 226 -2.92 -20.75 -1.00
CA ALA A 226 -4.13 -20.21 -0.41
C ALA A 226 -4.24 -18.70 -0.65
N LEU A 227 -3.14 -17.95 -0.44
CA LEU A 227 -3.12 -16.50 -0.69
C LEU A 227 -3.26 -16.19 -2.19
N ASN A 228 -2.67 -17.01 -3.08
CA ASN A 228 -2.90 -16.89 -4.52
C ASN A 228 -4.39 -17.04 -4.87
N ALA A 229 -5.06 -18.02 -4.26
CA ALA A 229 -6.50 -18.24 -4.47
C ALA A 229 -7.32 -17.04 -3.99
N TYR A 230 -7.00 -16.48 -2.82
CA TYR A 230 -7.63 -15.27 -2.29
C TYR A 230 -7.37 -14.06 -3.21
N TYR A 231 -6.11 -13.81 -3.59
CA TYR A 231 -5.74 -12.70 -4.47
C TYR A 231 -6.54 -12.68 -5.78
N ARG A 232 -6.82 -13.87 -6.34
CA ARG A 232 -7.62 -14.00 -7.56
C ARG A 232 -9.10 -13.60 -7.36
N THR A 233 -9.57 -13.49 -6.13
CA THR A 233 -10.92 -13.01 -5.84
C THR A 233 -11.01 -11.50 -5.74
N THR A 234 -9.88 -10.81 -5.53
CA THR A 234 -9.84 -9.35 -5.34
C THR A 234 -10.36 -8.57 -6.55
N ALA A 235 -10.91 -7.40 -6.28
CA ALA A 235 -11.39 -6.50 -7.33
C ALA A 235 -10.24 -6.04 -8.26
N TRP A 236 -9.05 -5.83 -7.70
CA TRP A 236 -7.86 -5.46 -8.47
C TRP A 236 -7.46 -6.55 -9.46
N TYR A 237 -7.31 -7.80 -8.99
CA TYR A 237 -6.96 -8.93 -9.86
C TYR A 237 -7.93 -9.08 -11.03
N LYS A 238 -9.23 -9.03 -10.75
CA LYS A 238 -10.29 -9.10 -11.79
C LYS A 238 -10.19 -7.95 -12.78
N ALA A 239 -9.83 -6.75 -12.32
CA ALA A 239 -9.68 -5.58 -13.18
C ALA A 239 -8.48 -5.70 -14.13
N ILE A 240 -7.37 -6.30 -13.70
CA ILE A 240 -6.13 -6.38 -14.50
C ILE A 240 -6.06 -7.63 -15.39
N LEU A 241 -6.76 -8.71 -15.08
CA LEU A 241 -6.69 -9.97 -15.83
C LEU A 241 -8.01 -10.38 -16.50
N GLY A 242 -9.10 -9.71 -16.14
CA GLY A 242 -10.44 -10.07 -16.58
C GLY A 242 -11.01 -11.26 -15.79
N ASN A 243 -12.33 -11.43 -15.90
CA ASN A 243 -13.00 -12.63 -15.38
C ASN A 243 -12.75 -13.77 -16.39
N ASN A 244 -11.73 -14.59 -16.15
CA ASN A 244 -11.60 -15.90 -16.80
C ASN A 244 -12.32 -16.94 -15.98
#